data_1edddd03de0c6f4599b34194380ef058
#
_entry.id   1edddd03de0c6f4599b34194380ef058
#
_cell.length_a   1.000
_cell.length_b   1.000
_cell.length_c   1.000
_cell.angle_alpha   90.00
_cell.angle_beta   90.00
_cell.angle_gamma   90.00
#
_symmetry.space_group_name_H-M   'P 1'
#
loop_
_entity.id
_entity.type
_entity.pdbx_description
1 polymer ?
#
loop_
_entity_poly.entity_id
_entity_poly.type
_entity_poly.pdbx_seq_one_letter_code
_entity_poly.pdbx_strand_id
1 'polypeptide(L)'
;MSKIKNGIVKINRALEKRKLRKNLKDTNFSIISNNCWGSFTYQKYGIEYKSPTVGLYILGHDFVKLCADWETYFKCELEFITWEKASYHYALINEEPYPVAKLDDIEIYFMHYKSEKEASDKWYRRVKRINPKHMIFKLSQREVCSKEDIEHFLELPLQHKVCFSYDEVPGSINIPELKGFSGDEMETINRYFDDLEILNE
;
A
#
# COMPACT_ATOMS: atom_id res chain seq x y z
N MET A 1 -12.81 -7.01 35.18
CA MET A 1 -12.73 -5.58 34.75
C MET A 1 -12.11 -5.40 33.33
N SER A 2 -11.23 -6.25 32.85
CA SER A 2 -10.55 -6.11 31.54
C SER A 2 -11.46 -6.33 30.31
N LYS A 3 -12.39 -7.31 30.33
CA LYS A 3 -13.28 -7.63 29.19
C LYS A 3 -14.28 -6.51 28.84
N ILE A 4 -14.82 -5.82 29.87
CA ILE A 4 -15.77 -4.71 29.68
C ILE A 4 -15.05 -3.50 29.09
N LYS A 5 -13.87 -3.14 29.60
CA LYS A 5 -13.06 -2.06 29.03
C LYS A 5 -12.70 -2.33 27.56
N ASN A 6 -12.30 -3.56 27.23
CA ASN A 6 -12.01 -3.95 25.85
C ASN A 6 -13.24 -3.89 24.94
N GLY A 7 -14.43 -4.21 25.47
CA GLY A 7 -15.70 -4.08 24.74
C GLY A 7 -16.03 -2.62 24.40
N ILE A 8 -15.90 -1.73 25.37
CA ILE A 8 -16.15 -0.29 25.20
C ILE A 8 -15.18 0.32 24.18
N VAL A 9 -13.89 -0.01 24.25
CA VAL A 9 -12.87 0.46 23.29
C VAL A 9 -13.20 0.00 21.87
N LYS A 10 -13.64 -1.24 21.68
CA LYS A 10 -14.04 -1.76 20.35
C LYS A 10 -15.26 -1.01 19.79
N ILE A 11 -16.27 -0.74 20.64
CA ILE A 11 -17.47 0.00 20.24
C ILE A 11 -17.11 1.42 19.84
N ASN A 12 -16.31 2.13 20.63
CA ASN A 12 -15.88 3.49 20.33
C ASN A 12 -15.13 3.56 19.00
N ARG A 13 -14.17 2.65 18.76
CA ARG A 13 -13.44 2.56 17.48
C ARG A 13 -14.38 2.30 16.30
N ALA A 14 -15.40 1.45 16.46
CA ALA A 14 -16.37 1.19 15.40
C ALA A 14 -17.23 2.43 15.08
N LEU A 15 -17.62 3.19 16.11
CA LEU A 15 -18.37 4.45 15.96
C LEU A 15 -17.52 5.53 15.28
N GLU A 16 -16.26 5.67 15.65
CA GLU A 16 -15.31 6.59 14.99
C GLU A 16 -15.14 6.25 13.52
N LYS A 17 -14.87 5.00 13.18
CA LYS A 17 -14.77 4.54 11.78
C LYS A 17 -16.05 4.81 11.00
N ARG A 18 -17.22 4.61 11.62
CA ARG A 18 -18.51 4.92 10.98
C ARG A 18 -18.69 6.41 10.74
N LYS A 19 -18.22 7.26 11.68
CA LYS A 19 -18.24 8.71 11.53
C LYS A 19 -17.32 9.17 10.39
N LEU A 20 -16.08 8.69 10.37
CA LEU A 20 -15.12 9.01 9.31
C LEU A 20 -15.64 8.59 7.93
N ARG A 21 -16.22 7.39 7.83
CA ARG A 21 -16.76 6.85 6.58
C ARG A 21 -17.89 7.70 5.97
N LYS A 22 -18.59 8.50 6.77
CA LYS A 22 -19.63 9.42 6.27
C LYS A 22 -19.06 10.55 5.40
N ASN A 23 -17.75 10.81 5.49
CA ASN A 23 -17.08 11.83 4.70
C ASN A 23 -16.66 11.30 3.31
N LEU A 24 -16.77 9.97 3.08
CA LEU A 24 -16.51 9.36 1.78
C LEU A 24 -17.75 9.43 0.91
N LYS A 25 -17.58 9.85 -0.35
CA LYS A 25 -18.65 9.80 -1.38
C LYS A 25 -18.99 8.38 -1.76
N ASP A 26 -17.98 7.51 -1.82
CA ASP A 26 -18.10 6.09 -2.10
C ASP A 26 -17.12 5.28 -1.25
N THR A 27 -17.38 4.00 -1.06
CA THR A 27 -16.49 3.03 -0.39
C THR A 27 -16.05 1.90 -1.31
N ASN A 28 -16.38 2.00 -2.59
CA ASN A 28 -16.10 0.98 -3.60
C ASN A 28 -14.88 1.33 -4.46
N PHE A 29 -13.80 1.77 -3.84
CA PHE A 29 -12.52 2.02 -4.50
C PHE A 29 -11.48 0.93 -4.18
N SER A 30 -10.44 0.84 -5.03
CA SER A 30 -9.29 -0.04 -4.85
C SER A 30 -8.01 0.78 -4.76
N ILE A 31 -7.32 0.70 -3.61
CA ILE A 31 -6.06 1.41 -3.40
C ILE A 31 -4.89 0.48 -3.73
N ILE A 32 -4.14 0.80 -4.76
CA ILE A 32 -2.88 0.15 -5.14
C ILE A 32 -1.75 1.00 -4.58
N SER A 33 -1.05 0.49 -3.59
CA SER A 33 -0.02 1.22 -2.84
C SER A 33 1.26 0.39 -2.77
N ASN A 34 2.43 1.04 -2.91
CA ASN A 34 3.72 0.36 -2.80
C ASN A 34 4.06 -0.06 -1.37
N ASN A 35 3.27 0.35 -0.38
CA ASN A 35 3.47 0.06 1.05
C ASN A 35 2.15 0.00 1.83
N CYS A 36 2.24 0.05 3.18
CA CYS A 36 1.09 -0.14 4.07
C CYS A 36 0.07 1.01 4.10
N TRP A 37 0.29 2.15 3.44
CA TRP A 37 -0.63 3.29 3.45
C TRP A 37 -2.07 2.89 3.07
N GLY A 38 -2.23 2.13 1.99
CA GLY A 38 -3.56 1.64 1.57
C GLY A 38 -4.21 0.75 2.64
N SER A 39 -3.42 -0.06 3.35
CA SER A 39 -3.91 -0.90 4.46
C SER A 39 -4.49 -0.05 5.59
N PHE A 40 -3.75 0.98 6.00
CA PHE A 40 -4.16 1.89 7.06
C PHE A 40 -5.38 2.71 6.67
N THR A 41 -5.46 3.17 5.43
CA THR A 41 -6.63 3.89 4.90
C THR A 41 -7.89 3.02 4.99
N TYR A 42 -7.87 1.77 4.52
CA TYR A 42 -8.99 0.85 4.68
C TYR A 42 -9.37 0.64 6.16
N GLN A 43 -8.37 0.54 7.06
CA GLN A 43 -8.60 0.39 8.49
C GLN A 43 -9.18 1.65 9.13
N LYS A 44 -8.70 2.85 8.75
CA LYS A 44 -9.17 4.16 9.22
C LYS A 44 -10.67 4.31 8.99
N TYR A 45 -11.14 3.97 7.82
CA TYR A 45 -12.56 4.06 7.45
C TYR A 45 -13.37 2.81 7.79
N GLY A 46 -12.74 1.72 8.21
CA GLY A 46 -13.40 0.45 8.55
C GLY A 46 -14.12 -0.19 7.35
N ILE A 47 -13.52 -0.13 6.18
CA ILE A 47 -14.00 -0.73 4.94
C ILE A 47 -13.20 -1.98 4.57
N GLU A 48 -13.80 -2.84 3.76
CA GLU A 48 -13.17 -4.08 3.32
C GLU A 48 -11.97 -3.82 2.43
N TYR A 49 -10.92 -4.63 2.56
CA TYR A 49 -9.76 -4.59 1.66
C TYR A 49 -10.15 -5.02 0.24
N LYS A 50 -10.07 -4.10 -0.70
CA LYS A 50 -10.33 -4.30 -2.13
C LYS A 50 -9.08 -4.17 -2.98
N SER A 51 -7.94 -4.52 -2.43
CA SER A 51 -6.65 -4.44 -3.09
C SER A 51 -5.76 -5.60 -2.68
N PRO A 52 -5.02 -6.22 -3.61
CA PRO A 52 -4.01 -7.23 -3.27
C PRO A 52 -2.80 -6.63 -2.55
N THR A 53 -2.50 -5.33 -2.74
CA THR A 53 -1.30 -4.68 -2.19
C THR A 53 -1.42 -4.30 -0.70
N VAL A 54 -2.33 -4.93 0.04
CA VAL A 54 -2.53 -4.70 1.48
C VAL A 54 -1.55 -5.51 2.31
N GLY A 55 -0.77 -4.83 3.16
CA GLY A 55 0.14 -5.48 4.11
C GLY A 55 1.41 -6.03 3.46
N LEU A 56 1.87 -5.41 2.40
CA LEU A 56 3.07 -5.77 1.67
C LEU A 56 3.87 -4.51 1.28
N TYR A 57 5.05 -4.74 0.73
CA TYR A 57 5.91 -3.72 0.16
C TYR A 57 6.32 -4.11 -1.26
N ILE A 58 6.41 -3.12 -2.14
CA ILE A 58 6.89 -3.26 -3.52
C ILE A 58 7.95 -2.17 -3.73
N LEU A 59 9.11 -2.54 -4.29
CA LEU A 59 10.19 -1.61 -4.60
C LEU A 59 9.72 -0.53 -5.57
N GLY A 60 10.30 0.67 -5.53
CA GLY A 60 9.82 1.80 -6.34
C GLY A 60 9.71 1.48 -7.82
N HIS A 61 10.80 0.97 -8.42
CA HIS A 61 10.83 0.62 -9.84
C HIS A 61 9.85 -0.52 -10.22
N ASP A 62 9.69 -1.51 -9.34
CA ASP A 62 8.74 -2.61 -9.55
C ASP A 62 7.29 -2.12 -9.44
N PHE A 63 7.04 -1.18 -8.53
CA PHE A 63 5.72 -0.58 -8.39
C PHE A 63 5.33 0.26 -9.61
N VAL A 64 6.27 0.99 -10.21
CA VAL A 64 6.03 1.73 -11.46
C VAL A 64 5.65 0.80 -12.59
N LYS A 65 6.36 -0.33 -12.76
CA LYS A 65 6.00 -1.37 -13.74
C LYS A 65 4.60 -1.93 -13.49
N LEU A 66 4.30 -2.31 -12.24
CA LEU A 66 2.98 -2.79 -11.87
C LEU A 66 1.89 -1.78 -12.20
N CYS A 67 2.10 -0.49 -11.92
CA CYS A 67 1.13 0.57 -12.21
C CYS A 67 0.94 0.78 -13.72
N ALA A 68 2.01 0.62 -14.52
CA ALA A 68 1.96 0.79 -15.97
C ALA A 68 1.11 -0.27 -16.68
N ASP A 69 1.09 -1.51 -16.15
CA ASP A 69 0.32 -2.63 -16.72
C ASP A 69 -0.30 -3.53 -15.63
N TRP A 70 -1.02 -2.91 -14.71
CA TRP A 70 -1.63 -3.61 -13.57
C TRP A 70 -2.58 -4.73 -13.98
N GLU A 71 -3.24 -4.62 -15.14
CA GLU A 71 -4.17 -5.65 -15.63
C GLU A 71 -3.46 -6.95 -15.97
N THR A 72 -2.26 -6.88 -16.53
CA THR A 72 -1.41 -8.04 -16.82
C THR A 72 -0.82 -8.60 -15.54
N TYR A 73 -0.19 -7.76 -14.72
CA TYR A 73 0.42 -8.23 -13.46
C TYR A 73 -0.56 -8.93 -12.53
N PHE A 74 -1.77 -8.43 -12.36
CA PHE A 74 -2.76 -9.07 -11.48
C PHE A 74 -3.33 -10.39 -12.02
N LYS A 75 -3.01 -10.77 -13.26
CA LYS A 75 -3.31 -12.09 -13.84
C LYS A 75 -2.14 -13.08 -13.70
N CYS A 76 -0.93 -12.60 -13.42
CA CYS A 76 0.24 -13.44 -13.25
C CYS A 76 0.14 -14.30 -11.97
N GLU A 77 0.84 -15.42 -11.97
CA GLU A 77 0.96 -16.29 -10.80
C GLU A 77 2.09 -15.80 -9.88
N LEU A 78 1.91 -15.96 -8.56
CA LEU A 78 2.96 -15.69 -7.58
C LEU A 78 3.95 -16.86 -7.57
N GLU A 79 5.22 -16.58 -7.85
CA GLU A 79 6.33 -17.51 -7.70
C GLU A 79 7.10 -17.15 -6.43
N PHE A 80 6.92 -17.92 -5.33
CA PHE A 80 7.63 -17.66 -4.10
C PHE A 80 9.12 -17.99 -4.22
N ILE A 81 9.95 -17.09 -3.70
CA ILE A 81 11.41 -17.20 -3.72
C ILE A 81 11.96 -17.16 -2.30
N THR A 82 13.16 -17.72 -2.11
CA THR A 82 13.85 -17.61 -0.82
C THR A 82 14.43 -16.22 -0.64
N TRP A 83 14.64 -15.82 0.61
CA TRP A 83 15.15 -14.51 0.97
C TRP A 83 16.48 -14.17 0.31
N GLU A 84 17.38 -15.15 0.19
CA GLU A 84 18.71 -14.98 -0.42
C GLU A 84 18.63 -14.64 -1.91
N LYS A 85 17.51 -14.97 -2.55
CA LYS A 85 17.24 -14.66 -3.96
C LYS A 85 16.50 -13.33 -4.16
N ALA A 86 15.97 -12.75 -3.11
CA ALA A 86 15.27 -11.47 -3.17
C ALA A 86 16.27 -10.32 -3.39
N SER A 87 15.92 -9.38 -4.25
CA SER A 87 16.81 -8.26 -4.60
C SER A 87 17.13 -7.35 -3.41
N TYR A 88 16.24 -7.28 -2.43
CA TYR A 88 16.35 -6.40 -1.25
C TYR A 88 16.64 -7.17 0.05
N HIS A 89 17.18 -8.40 -0.02
CA HIS A 89 17.43 -9.24 1.15
C HIS A 89 18.40 -8.64 2.18
N TYR A 90 19.37 -7.85 1.74
CA TYR A 90 20.40 -7.27 2.60
C TYR A 90 19.85 -6.26 3.64
N ALA A 91 18.74 -5.60 3.36
CA ALA A 91 18.10 -4.70 4.30
C ALA A 91 17.27 -5.43 5.37
N LEU A 92 17.05 -6.72 5.18
CA LEU A 92 16.15 -7.55 5.97
C LEU A 92 16.91 -8.49 6.93
N ILE A 93 18.24 -8.39 7.01
CA ILE A 93 19.12 -9.32 7.77
C ILE A 93 18.73 -9.43 9.27
N ASN A 94 18.10 -8.41 9.82
CA ASN A 94 17.71 -8.35 11.23
C ASN A 94 16.20 -8.57 11.46
N GLU A 95 15.42 -8.90 10.43
CA GLU A 95 13.99 -9.11 10.52
C GLU A 95 13.63 -10.60 10.47
N GLU A 96 12.51 -10.98 11.08
CA GLU A 96 11.97 -12.34 10.89
C GLU A 96 11.55 -12.51 9.43
N PRO A 97 11.94 -13.65 8.78
CA PRO A 97 11.61 -13.90 7.39
C PRO A 97 10.10 -13.86 7.14
N TYR A 98 9.69 -13.11 6.16
CA TYR A 98 8.33 -13.12 5.61
C TYR A 98 8.36 -13.56 4.14
N PRO A 99 7.23 -14.03 3.56
CA PRO A 99 7.20 -14.48 2.19
C PRO A 99 7.60 -13.38 1.19
N VAL A 100 8.42 -13.73 0.21
CA VAL A 100 8.72 -12.91 -0.97
C VAL A 100 8.35 -13.71 -2.20
N ALA A 101 7.68 -13.08 -3.15
CA ALA A 101 7.33 -13.71 -4.41
C ALA A 101 7.68 -12.82 -5.60
N LYS A 102 8.01 -13.44 -6.71
CA LYS A 102 7.99 -12.82 -8.01
C LYS A 102 6.56 -12.81 -8.56
N LEU A 103 6.22 -11.75 -9.21
CA LEU A 103 5.03 -11.60 -10.02
C LEU A 103 5.51 -11.18 -11.41
N ASP A 104 5.82 -12.17 -12.27
CA ASP A 104 6.59 -12.03 -13.49
C ASP A 104 8.00 -11.45 -13.21
N ASP A 105 8.31 -10.23 -13.64
CA ASP A 105 9.61 -9.57 -13.51
C ASP A 105 9.70 -8.59 -12.32
N ILE A 106 8.68 -8.54 -11.44
CA ILE A 106 8.67 -7.72 -10.22
C ILE A 106 8.66 -8.55 -8.95
N GLU A 107 9.11 -7.97 -7.84
CA GLU A 107 9.13 -8.61 -6.52
C GLU A 107 8.11 -8.01 -5.57
N ILE A 108 7.40 -8.89 -4.86
CA ILE A 108 6.40 -8.55 -3.84
C ILE A 108 6.85 -9.05 -2.48
N TYR A 109 7.00 -8.15 -1.52
CA TYR A 109 7.45 -8.41 -0.15
C TYR A 109 6.26 -8.46 0.81
N PHE A 110 5.84 -9.64 1.25
CA PHE A 110 4.65 -9.86 2.08
C PHE A 110 4.92 -9.64 3.57
N MET A 111 5.33 -8.44 3.96
CA MET A 111 5.81 -8.08 5.30
C MET A 111 4.90 -8.48 6.47
N HIS A 112 3.58 -8.50 6.27
CA HIS A 112 2.61 -8.80 7.32
C HIS A 112 1.90 -10.14 7.14
N TYR A 113 2.59 -11.10 6.52
CA TYR A 113 2.08 -12.45 6.26
C TYR A 113 3.01 -13.49 6.87
N LYS A 114 2.42 -14.51 7.50
CA LYS A 114 3.16 -15.54 8.23
C LYS A 114 3.60 -16.72 7.38
N SER A 115 3.06 -16.85 6.18
CA SER A 115 3.37 -17.96 5.28
C SER A 115 3.01 -17.63 3.83
N GLU A 116 3.66 -18.33 2.89
CA GLU A 116 3.36 -18.28 1.46
C GLU A 116 1.91 -18.60 1.16
N LYS A 117 1.36 -19.61 1.86
CA LYS A 117 -0.06 -19.99 1.72
C LYS A 117 -0.98 -18.84 2.11
N GLU A 118 -0.71 -18.16 3.23
CA GLU A 118 -1.52 -17.01 3.66
C GLU A 118 -1.42 -15.86 2.67
N ALA A 119 -0.22 -15.57 2.17
CA ALA A 119 0.04 -14.54 1.18
C ALA A 119 -0.73 -14.82 -0.11
N SER A 120 -0.60 -16.02 -0.67
CA SER A 120 -1.28 -16.48 -1.89
C SER A 120 -2.81 -16.42 -1.74
N ASP A 121 -3.37 -17.04 -0.68
CA ASP A 121 -4.81 -17.07 -0.43
C ASP A 121 -5.41 -15.65 -0.35
N LYS A 122 -4.70 -14.71 0.32
CA LYS A 122 -5.15 -13.33 0.46
C LYS A 122 -4.96 -12.53 -0.82
N TRP A 123 -3.86 -12.72 -1.55
CA TRP A 123 -3.58 -12.08 -2.83
C TRP A 123 -4.68 -12.35 -3.83
N TYR A 124 -4.90 -13.61 -4.21
CA TYR A 124 -5.89 -13.99 -5.22
C TYR A 124 -7.32 -13.66 -4.82
N ARG A 125 -7.65 -13.77 -3.53
CA ARG A 125 -8.97 -13.35 -3.03
C ARG A 125 -9.19 -11.85 -3.20
N ARG A 126 -8.15 -11.02 -2.99
CA ARG A 126 -8.25 -9.57 -3.06
C ARG A 126 -8.17 -9.05 -4.50
N VAL A 127 -7.40 -9.70 -5.37
CA VAL A 127 -7.43 -9.42 -6.83
C VAL A 127 -8.87 -9.48 -7.36
N LYS A 128 -9.65 -10.49 -6.95
CA LYS A 128 -11.07 -10.63 -7.35
C LYS A 128 -12.00 -9.52 -6.82
N ARG A 129 -11.53 -8.69 -5.90
CA ARG A 129 -12.30 -7.59 -5.30
C ARG A 129 -11.96 -6.22 -5.86
N ILE A 130 -10.98 -6.15 -6.74
CA ILE A 130 -10.58 -4.89 -7.38
C ILE A 130 -11.79 -4.31 -8.11
N ASN A 131 -12.02 -3.02 -7.89
CA ASN A 131 -12.93 -2.22 -8.69
C ASN A 131 -12.13 -1.45 -9.76
N PRO A 132 -12.07 -1.94 -11.00
CA PRO A 132 -11.27 -1.32 -12.05
C PRO A 132 -11.77 0.06 -12.50
N LYS A 133 -13.01 0.42 -12.10
CA LYS A 133 -13.60 1.73 -12.43
C LYS A 133 -13.22 2.83 -11.43
N HIS A 134 -12.68 2.44 -10.28
CA HIS A 134 -12.27 3.39 -9.24
C HIS A 134 -11.02 2.87 -8.54
N MET A 135 -9.88 3.02 -9.22
CA MET A 135 -8.57 2.63 -8.72
C MET A 135 -7.77 3.87 -8.35
N ILE A 136 -7.17 3.84 -7.18
CA ILE A 136 -6.31 4.89 -6.64
C ILE A 136 -4.91 4.31 -6.53
N PHE A 137 -3.94 4.94 -7.18
CA PHE A 137 -2.55 4.52 -7.16
C PHE A 137 -1.73 5.46 -6.27
N LYS A 138 -1.00 4.88 -5.32
CA LYS A 138 -0.22 5.67 -4.35
C LYS A 138 1.21 5.17 -4.30
N LEU A 139 2.16 6.04 -4.62
CA LEU A 139 3.60 5.82 -4.45
C LEU A 139 4.12 6.67 -3.30
N SER A 140 4.93 6.08 -2.41
CA SER A 140 5.80 6.83 -1.51
C SER A 140 7.26 6.52 -1.83
N GLN A 141 8.06 7.55 -1.88
CA GLN A 141 9.51 7.42 -1.94
C GLN A 141 10.02 6.85 -0.62
N ARG A 142 10.60 5.65 -0.68
CA ARG A 142 11.26 4.96 0.43
C ARG A 142 12.65 4.53 -0.04
N GLU A 143 13.37 3.78 0.79
CA GLU A 143 14.81 3.48 0.64
C GLU A 143 15.22 2.95 -0.75
N VAL A 144 14.34 2.28 -1.47
CA VAL A 144 14.60 1.72 -2.81
C VAL A 144 13.61 2.28 -3.83
N CYS A 145 13.45 3.60 -3.81
CA CYS A 145 12.66 4.33 -4.78
C CYS A 145 13.47 5.55 -5.21
N SER A 146 13.94 5.55 -6.44
CA SER A 146 14.73 6.63 -7.02
C SER A 146 13.87 7.83 -7.40
N LYS A 147 14.50 8.94 -7.73
CA LYS A 147 13.80 10.11 -8.27
C LYS A 147 13.19 9.80 -9.64
N GLU A 148 13.90 9.03 -10.46
CA GLU A 148 13.43 8.59 -11.77
C GLU A 148 12.17 7.72 -11.65
N ASP A 149 12.08 6.84 -10.64
CA ASP A 149 10.87 6.06 -10.38
C ASP A 149 9.66 6.97 -10.12
N ILE A 150 9.86 8.06 -9.36
CA ILE A 150 8.79 9.02 -9.09
C ILE A 150 8.38 9.76 -10.36
N GLU A 151 9.34 10.24 -11.15
CA GLU A 151 9.09 10.93 -12.40
C GLU A 151 8.31 10.02 -13.36
N HIS A 152 8.73 8.78 -13.54
CA HIS A 152 8.02 7.79 -14.37
C HIS A 152 6.62 7.49 -13.83
N PHE A 153 6.44 7.33 -12.51
CA PHE A 153 5.11 7.14 -11.94
C PHE A 153 4.17 8.31 -12.23
N LEU A 154 4.66 9.53 -12.13
CA LEU A 154 3.89 10.74 -12.37
C LEU A 154 3.50 10.91 -13.85
N GLU A 155 4.27 10.36 -14.77
CA GLU A 155 3.98 10.36 -16.22
C GLU A 155 2.92 9.31 -16.61
N LEU A 156 2.68 8.27 -15.79
CA LEU A 156 1.70 7.24 -16.12
C LEU A 156 0.29 7.84 -16.31
N PRO A 157 -0.50 7.38 -17.28
CA PRO A 157 -1.85 7.89 -17.56
C PRO A 157 -2.89 7.31 -16.58
N LEU A 158 -2.62 7.43 -15.28
CA LEU A 158 -3.48 6.95 -14.20
C LEU A 158 -4.46 8.06 -13.79
N GLN A 159 -5.76 7.76 -13.72
CA GLN A 159 -6.80 8.74 -13.46
C GLN A 159 -6.70 9.32 -12.04
N HIS A 160 -6.53 8.46 -11.02
CA HIS A 160 -6.41 8.86 -9.62
C HIS A 160 -5.07 8.36 -9.10
N LYS A 161 -4.12 9.27 -8.91
CA LYS A 161 -2.80 8.94 -8.37
C LYS A 161 -2.29 10.01 -7.42
N VAL A 162 -1.56 9.59 -6.40
CA VAL A 162 -0.85 10.45 -5.46
C VAL A 162 0.56 9.93 -5.22
N CYS A 163 1.51 10.84 -5.18
CA CYS A 163 2.91 10.54 -4.91
C CYS A 163 3.45 11.38 -3.76
N PHE A 164 4.08 10.73 -2.79
CA PHE A 164 4.77 11.38 -1.68
C PHE A 164 6.28 11.18 -1.84
N SER A 165 7.05 12.25 -1.82
CA SER A 165 8.51 12.17 -2.00
C SER A 165 9.25 13.01 -0.96
N TYR A 166 10.44 12.58 -0.57
CA TYR A 166 11.35 13.41 0.21
C TYR A 166 12.23 14.30 -0.68
N ASP A 167 12.36 13.98 -1.96
CA ASP A 167 13.00 14.83 -2.96
C ASP A 167 11.97 15.79 -3.56
N GLU A 168 12.43 16.96 -3.97
CA GLU A 168 11.60 17.92 -4.71
C GLU A 168 11.40 17.41 -6.14
N VAL A 169 10.23 16.86 -6.42
CA VAL A 169 9.80 16.39 -7.75
C VAL A 169 8.48 17.08 -8.13
N PRO A 170 8.44 17.80 -9.25
CA PRO A 170 7.19 18.43 -9.69
C PRO A 170 6.05 17.42 -9.84
N GLY A 171 4.90 17.70 -9.24
CA GLY A 171 3.72 16.81 -9.27
C GLY A 171 3.65 15.82 -8.09
N SER A 172 4.70 15.69 -7.27
CA SER A 172 4.64 14.97 -6.00
C SER A 172 4.35 15.92 -4.83
N ILE A 173 3.84 15.37 -3.74
CA ILE A 173 3.73 16.06 -2.45
C ILE A 173 5.06 15.87 -1.74
N ASN A 174 5.81 16.96 -1.58
CA ASN A 174 7.12 16.92 -0.94
C ASN A 174 6.99 16.82 0.58
N ILE A 175 7.58 15.77 1.16
CA ILE A 175 7.62 15.48 2.60
C ILE A 175 9.05 15.08 2.98
N PRO A 176 9.91 16.05 3.28
CA PRO A 176 11.34 15.81 3.58
C PRO A 176 11.58 14.80 4.70
N GLU A 177 10.65 14.72 5.66
CA GLU A 177 10.74 13.78 6.80
C GLU A 177 10.62 12.31 6.40
N LEU A 178 10.18 11.98 5.19
CA LEU A 178 10.18 10.59 4.71
C LEU A 178 11.59 10.05 4.43
N LYS A 179 12.61 10.93 4.34
CA LYS A 179 13.98 10.50 4.12
C LYS A 179 14.54 9.79 5.34
N GLY A 180 14.91 8.51 5.18
CA GLY A 180 15.44 7.70 6.29
C GLY A 180 14.44 7.42 7.42
N PHE A 181 13.14 7.58 7.13
CA PHE A 181 12.07 7.48 8.12
C PHE A 181 11.79 6.03 8.53
N SER A 182 11.77 5.77 9.84
CA SER A 182 11.48 4.46 10.44
C SER A 182 10.18 4.40 11.24
N GLY A 183 9.38 5.49 11.23
CA GLY A 183 8.17 5.61 12.04
C GLY A 183 6.87 5.29 11.31
N ASP A 184 5.75 5.81 11.81
CA ASP A 184 4.42 5.72 11.18
C ASP A 184 4.31 6.72 10.03
N GLU A 185 4.46 6.21 8.80
CA GLU A 185 4.34 7.00 7.58
C GLU A 185 2.98 7.70 7.47
N MET A 186 1.91 7.04 7.92
CA MET A 186 0.57 7.58 7.86
C MET A 186 0.42 8.85 8.71
N GLU A 187 1.00 8.85 9.92
CA GLU A 187 1.00 10.03 10.79
C GLU A 187 1.76 11.20 10.15
N THR A 188 2.90 10.90 9.51
CA THR A 188 3.67 11.92 8.80
C THR A 188 2.92 12.48 7.62
N ILE A 189 2.38 11.62 6.74
CA ILE A 189 1.62 12.04 5.55
C ILE A 189 0.39 12.88 5.94
N ASN A 190 -0.35 12.52 6.99
CA ASN A 190 -1.55 13.24 7.42
C ASN A 190 -1.29 14.70 7.86
N ARG A 191 -0.04 15.11 8.05
CA ARG A 191 0.31 16.52 8.29
C ARG A 191 0.41 17.35 7.01
N TYR A 192 0.54 16.69 5.84
CA TYR A 192 0.76 17.29 4.54
C TYR A 192 -0.39 17.06 3.57
N PHE A 193 -1.20 16.03 3.80
CA PHE A 193 -2.21 15.58 2.86
C PHE A 193 -3.45 15.02 3.58
N ASP A 194 -4.63 15.45 3.14
CA ASP A 194 -5.89 14.83 3.56
C ASP A 194 -6.27 13.71 2.56
N ASP A 195 -6.32 12.48 3.04
CA ASP A 195 -6.67 11.34 2.20
C ASP A 195 -8.08 11.43 1.58
N LEU A 196 -8.99 12.26 2.14
CA LEU A 196 -10.30 12.54 1.53
C LEU A 196 -10.19 13.23 0.17
N GLU A 197 -9.10 13.94 -0.12
CA GLU A 197 -8.90 14.58 -1.42
C GLU A 197 -8.90 13.54 -2.53
N ILE A 198 -8.08 12.49 -2.41
CA ILE A 198 -7.96 11.45 -3.43
C ILE A 198 -9.08 10.40 -3.34
N LEU A 199 -9.62 10.13 -2.13
CA LEU A 199 -10.65 9.11 -1.93
C LEU A 199 -12.03 9.56 -2.46
N ASN A 200 -12.23 10.85 -2.66
CA ASN A 200 -13.47 11.45 -3.12
C ASN A 200 -13.42 11.95 -4.57
N GLU A 201 -12.35 11.73 -5.28
CA GLU A 201 -12.28 11.98 -6.72
C GLU A 201 -13.17 10.99 -7.48
#